data_74c2c7bf08d62a0336da0ea790d59ad6
#
_entry.id   74c2c7bf08d62a0336da0ea790d59ad6
#
_cell.length_a   1.000
_cell.length_b   1.000
_cell.length_c   1.000
_cell.angle_alpha   90.00
_cell.angle_beta   90.00
_cell.angle_gamma   90.00
#
_symmetry.space_group_name_H-M   'P 1'
#
loop_
_entity.id
_entity.type
_entity.pdbx_description
1 polymer ?
#
loop_
_entity_poly.entity_id
_entity_poly.type
_entity_poly.pdbx_seq_one_letter_code
_entity_poly.pdbx_strand_id
1 'polypeptide(L)'
;RGIAWQKITGTSNQSDYLSHCVANHMFFRLALPGARRVLTDHIQFANESLPGCEPLSVVGQHTQQAGATPAEAMGFTIAAALQYAEDCIARGLDPDRFLPRFTFFFDISISFFEEIAKFRAGRRLWARLARERLGAKDPKAWRFKFHGQTSGVDLTRQQPLNNIARVTAQAMAGIFGGLQSLHTDGYDEAVSVPTAEAARIAIATQNILREEAQLTDVIDPLGGSYYVETLTDRMQEKIEAVIARIDAAGGMYQAVEKGLVQQMIGESALAHQLKIESGEQTVVGVNAYQIDEDPQEYRSQPYPEPTAIDAQIARLKTFKKTRSNADTTKALDDLVRSAQGTTNIMASIVAAAEAGATH
;
A
#
# COMPACT_ATOMS: atom_id res chain seq x y z
N ARG A 1 16.11 20.79 -13.15
CA ARG A 1 15.04 21.34 -14.01
C ARG A 1 14.48 22.69 -13.51
N GLY A 2 15.05 23.29 -12.45
CA GLY A 2 14.69 24.64 -11.98
C GLY A 2 13.32 24.75 -11.29
N ILE A 3 12.69 23.64 -10.95
CA ILE A 3 11.42 23.67 -10.19
C ILE A 3 11.76 23.74 -8.69
N ALA A 4 11.20 24.75 -8.01
CA ALA A 4 11.38 24.88 -6.56
C ALA A 4 10.73 23.69 -5.84
N TRP A 5 11.44 23.10 -4.88
CA TRP A 5 10.99 21.90 -4.15
C TRP A 5 9.67 22.10 -3.43
N GLN A 6 9.37 23.31 -2.96
CA GLN A 6 8.11 23.68 -2.33
C GLN A 6 6.89 23.56 -3.24
N LYS A 7 7.10 23.49 -4.57
CA LYS A 7 6.03 23.28 -5.56
C LYS A 7 5.83 21.82 -5.95
N ILE A 8 6.67 20.92 -5.44
CA ILE A 8 6.55 19.48 -5.71
C ILE A 8 5.49 18.92 -4.78
N THR A 9 4.53 18.20 -5.37
CA THR A 9 3.49 17.48 -4.65
C THR A 9 3.55 16.01 -5.03
N GLY A 10 3.21 15.12 -4.10
CA GLY A 10 3.18 13.69 -4.34
C GLY A 10 3.13 12.88 -3.05
N THR A 11 3.04 11.57 -3.21
CA THR A 11 3.04 10.59 -2.11
C THR A 11 4.08 9.52 -2.40
N SER A 12 4.82 9.09 -1.38
CA SER A 12 5.78 7.98 -1.46
C SER A 12 5.24 6.75 -0.75
N ASN A 13 4.79 5.73 -1.50
CA ASN A 13 4.44 4.42 -0.95
C ASN A 13 5.61 3.42 -1.01
N GLN A 14 6.62 3.65 -1.81
CA GLN A 14 7.85 2.84 -1.86
C GLN A 14 8.74 3.02 -0.60
N SER A 15 8.40 3.95 0.28
CA SER A 15 9.12 4.18 1.54
C SER A 15 8.78 3.15 2.63
N ASP A 16 7.67 2.43 2.50
CA ASP A 16 7.23 1.40 3.47
C ASP A 16 8.07 0.12 3.37
N TYR A 17 9.23 0.13 4.01
CA TYR A 17 10.18 -0.97 3.93
C TYR A 17 9.69 -2.26 4.60
N LEU A 18 8.85 -2.18 5.65
CA LEU A 18 8.37 -3.37 6.35
C LEU A 18 7.40 -4.16 5.46
N SER A 19 6.44 -3.51 4.80
CA SER A 19 5.55 -4.20 3.89
C SER A 19 6.29 -4.78 2.67
N HIS A 20 7.29 -4.09 2.14
CA HIS A 20 8.13 -4.61 1.07
C HIS A 20 8.97 -5.82 1.49
N CYS A 21 9.47 -5.85 2.74
CA CYS A 21 10.16 -7.02 3.29
C CYS A 21 9.22 -8.22 3.46
N VAL A 22 7.99 -8.00 3.95
CA VAL A 22 6.99 -9.05 4.10
C VAL A 22 6.58 -9.63 2.75
N ALA A 23 6.29 -8.77 1.77
CA ALA A 23 5.90 -9.18 0.42
C ALA A 23 7.07 -9.72 -0.42
N ASN A 24 8.30 -9.70 0.08
CA ASN A 24 9.51 -10.04 -0.68
C ASN A 24 9.59 -9.31 -2.03
N HIS A 25 9.30 -8.02 -2.03
CA HIS A 25 9.16 -7.23 -3.24
C HIS A 25 10.50 -7.13 -4.00
N MET A 26 10.50 -7.52 -5.27
CA MET A 26 11.71 -7.68 -6.09
C MET A 26 12.56 -6.41 -6.26
N PHE A 27 11.96 -5.23 -6.07
CA PHE A 27 12.65 -3.95 -6.18
C PHE A 27 13.32 -3.52 -4.88
N PHE A 28 13.01 -4.15 -3.78
CA PHE A 28 13.59 -3.81 -2.49
C PHE A 28 14.96 -4.46 -2.32
N ARG A 29 15.99 -3.65 -2.10
CA ARG A 29 17.41 -4.09 -2.07
C ARG A 29 18.13 -3.76 -0.76
N LEU A 30 17.46 -3.06 0.16
CA LEU A 30 18.06 -2.67 1.42
C LEU A 30 17.76 -3.69 2.51
N ALA A 31 18.77 -4.00 3.33
CA ALA A 31 18.55 -4.74 4.56
C ALA A 31 17.74 -3.90 5.56
N LEU A 32 16.98 -4.57 6.44
CA LEU A 32 16.08 -3.91 7.41
C LEU A 32 16.71 -2.73 8.17
N PRO A 33 17.95 -2.85 8.75
CA PRO A 33 18.54 -1.71 9.48
C PRO A 33 18.81 -0.49 8.60
N GLY A 34 19.29 -0.72 7.37
CA GLY A 34 19.53 0.35 6.41
C GLY A 34 18.22 1.01 5.94
N ALA A 35 17.21 0.19 5.66
CA ALA A 35 15.89 0.66 5.24
C ALA A 35 15.19 1.50 6.32
N ARG A 36 15.27 1.07 7.58
CA ARG A 36 14.76 1.82 8.76
C ARG A 36 15.37 3.21 8.85
N ARG A 37 16.69 3.31 8.64
CA ARG A 37 17.40 4.59 8.64
C ARG A 37 16.97 5.47 7.46
N VAL A 38 16.95 4.92 6.24
CA VAL A 38 16.55 5.66 5.02
C VAL A 38 15.16 6.26 5.19
N LEU A 39 14.20 5.48 5.70
CA LEU A 39 12.85 5.98 5.90
C LEU A 39 12.79 7.14 6.89
N THR A 40 13.46 7.03 8.04
CA THR A 40 13.43 8.09 9.05
C THR A 40 14.13 9.36 8.54
N ASP A 41 15.25 9.21 7.84
CA ASP A 41 15.96 10.31 7.17
C ASP A 41 15.07 10.97 6.09
N HIS A 42 14.32 10.15 5.33
CA HIS A 42 13.40 10.64 4.31
C HIS A 42 12.24 11.45 4.90
N ILE A 43 11.61 10.95 5.96
CA ILE A 43 10.53 11.67 6.65
C ILE A 43 11.03 13.01 7.17
N GLN A 44 12.19 13.05 7.83
CA GLN A 44 12.79 14.28 8.32
C GLN A 44 13.06 15.26 7.17
N PHE A 45 13.75 14.81 6.14
CA PHE A 45 14.10 15.64 4.98
C PHE A 45 12.85 16.20 4.28
N ALA A 46 11.83 15.37 4.08
CA ALA A 46 10.59 15.80 3.44
C ALA A 46 9.84 16.85 4.30
N ASN A 47 9.86 16.71 5.63
CA ASN A 47 9.26 17.70 6.51
C ASN A 47 9.94 19.08 6.43
N GLU A 48 11.24 19.09 6.18
CA GLU A 48 12.04 20.32 6.09
C GLU A 48 12.01 20.93 4.69
N SER A 49 12.02 20.10 3.64
CA SER A 49 12.33 20.54 2.27
C SER A 49 11.19 20.38 1.26
N LEU A 50 10.22 19.49 1.51
CA LEU A 50 9.15 19.10 0.57
C LEU A 50 7.76 19.23 1.21
N PRO A 51 7.28 20.43 1.53
CA PRO A 51 6.05 20.64 2.29
C PRO A 51 4.78 20.09 1.59
N GLY A 52 4.79 19.98 0.26
CA GLY A 52 3.68 19.45 -0.54
C GLY A 52 3.71 17.94 -0.77
N CYS A 53 4.71 17.21 -0.24
CA CYS A 53 4.84 15.77 -0.44
C CYS A 53 4.48 14.99 0.82
N GLU A 54 3.72 13.93 0.67
CA GLU A 54 3.48 12.93 1.72
C GLU A 54 4.63 11.91 1.68
N PRO A 55 5.53 11.90 2.71
CA PRO A 55 6.77 11.12 2.64
C PRO A 55 6.56 9.62 2.82
N LEU A 56 5.39 9.23 3.32
CA LEU A 56 5.09 7.83 3.62
C LEU A 56 3.63 7.51 3.34
N SER A 57 3.42 6.44 2.61
CA SER A 57 2.16 5.70 2.60
C SER A 57 2.42 4.31 3.19
N VAL A 58 1.74 3.97 4.28
CA VAL A 58 1.88 2.67 4.93
C VAL A 58 0.96 1.67 4.23
N VAL A 59 1.54 0.57 3.73
CA VAL A 59 0.89 -0.29 2.75
C VAL A 59 0.38 -1.58 3.39
N GLY A 60 -0.93 -1.66 3.58
CA GLY A 60 -1.64 -2.87 3.99
C GLY A 60 -2.02 -3.78 2.82
N GLN A 61 -2.08 -3.24 1.60
CA GLN A 61 -2.43 -3.98 0.39
C GLN A 61 -1.57 -5.22 0.20
N HIS A 62 -0.26 -5.11 0.31
CA HIS A 62 0.66 -6.23 0.10
C HIS A 62 0.37 -7.42 1.03
N THR A 63 0.04 -7.16 2.28
CA THR A 63 -0.22 -8.22 3.26
C THR A 63 -1.56 -8.92 2.99
N GLN A 64 -2.60 -8.15 2.62
CA GLN A 64 -3.90 -8.71 2.31
C GLN A 64 -3.87 -9.52 1.01
N GLN A 65 -3.23 -9.02 -0.04
CA GLN A 65 -3.06 -9.76 -1.29
C GLN A 65 -2.17 -11.01 -1.13
N ALA A 66 -1.30 -11.04 -0.13
CA ALA A 66 -0.54 -12.23 0.24
C ALA A 66 -1.36 -13.26 1.05
N GLY A 67 -2.59 -12.94 1.46
CA GLY A 67 -3.52 -13.83 2.13
C GLY A 67 -3.86 -13.49 3.58
N ALA A 68 -3.43 -12.32 4.09
CA ALA A 68 -3.88 -11.84 5.40
C ALA A 68 -5.38 -11.56 5.39
N THR A 69 -6.05 -11.83 6.50
CA THR A 69 -7.43 -11.39 6.70
C THR A 69 -7.54 -9.87 6.75
N PRO A 70 -8.71 -9.26 6.50
CA PRO A 70 -8.91 -7.82 6.63
C PRO A 70 -8.47 -7.26 8.00
N ALA A 71 -8.71 -7.98 9.08
CA ALA A 71 -8.28 -7.60 10.42
C ALA A 71 -6.75 -7.61 10.58
N GLU A 72 -6.09 -8.65 10.07
CA GLU A 72 -4.63 -8.77 10.09
C GLU A 72 -3.98 -7.68 9.24
N ALA A 73 -4.47 -7.44 8.03
CA ALA A 73 -3.94 -6.41 7.16
C ALA A 73 -4.00 -5.02 7.82
N MET A 74 -5.12 -4.68 8.44
CA MET A 74 -5.27 -3.42 9.19
C MET A 74 -4.35 -3.40 10.42
N GLY A 75 -4.27 -4.50 11.18
CA GLY A 75 -3.43 -4.61 12.37
C GLY A 75 -1.94 -4.47 12.04
N PHE A 76 -1.45 -5.16 11.01
CA PHE A 76 -0.06 -5.03 10.54
C PHE A 76 0.26 -3.62 10.06
N THR A 77 -0.66 -3.01 9.32
CA THR A 77 -0.48 -1.65 8.80
C THR A 77 -0.41 -0.62 9.92
N ILE A 78 -1.30 -0.68 10.90
CA ILE A 78 -1.26 0.21 12.06
C ILE A 78 0.01 -0.05 12.88
N ALA A 79 0.39 -1.31 13.13
CA ALA A 79 1.62 -1.64 13.85
C ALA A 79 2.88 -1.13 13.12
N ALA A 80 2.92 -1.20 11.79
CA ALA A 80 4.01 -0.61 11.00
C ALA A 80 4.04 0.91 11.11
N ALA A 81 2.88 1.57 11.02
CA ALA A 81 2.77 3.02 11.20
C ALA A 81 3.23 3.48 12.59
N LEU A 82 2.88 2.74 13.65
CA LEU A 82 3.35 2.97 15.01
C LEU A 82 4.88 2.83 15.10
N GLN A 83 5.45 1.77 14.52
CA GLN A 83 6.90 1.56 14.48
C GLN A 83 7.62 2.72 13.80
N TYR A 84 7.13 3.18 12.65
CA TYR A 84 7.72 4.31 11.93
C TYR A 84 7.63 5.61 12.71
N ALA A 85 6.50 5.84 13.36
CA ALA A 85 6.30 7.02 14.19
C ALA A 85 7.20 7.01 15.42
N GLU A 86 7.31 5.88 16.12
CA GLU A 86 8.20 5.70 17.27
C GLU A 86 9.66 5.89 16.90
N ASP A 87 10.08 5.41 15.72
CA ASP A 87 11.44 5.63 15.19
C ASP A 87 11.72 7.13 14.92
N CYS A 88 10.73 7.87 14.41
CA CYS A 88 10.83 9.31 14.22
C CYS A 88 10.89 10.07 15.55
N ILE A 89 10.04 9.72 16.50
CA ILE A 89 10.01 10.32 17.85
C ILE A 89 11.33 10.07 18.58
N ALA A 90 11.87 8.85 18.50
CA ALA A 90 13.17 8.51 19.10
C ALA A 90 14.34 9.34 18.54
N ARG A 91 14.19 9.91 17.33
CA ARG A 91 15.13 10.87 16.74
C ARG A 91 14.82 12.34 17.07
N GLY A 92 13.83 12.59 17.92
CA GLY A 92 13.44 13.93 18.34
C GLY A 92 12.50 14.67 17.38
N LEU A 93 11.87 13.97 16.41
CA LEU A 93 10.87 14.58 15.55
C LEU A 93 9.55 14.75 16.30
N ASP A 94 8.90 15.89 16.11
CA ASP A 94 7.59 16.21 16.69
C ASP A 94 6.48 15.45 15.94
N PRO A 95 5.68 14.59 16.62
CA PRO A 95 4.60 13.84 15.98
C PRO A 95 3.55 14.75 15.31
N ASP A 96 3.28 15.92 15.85
CA ASP A 96 2.32 16.87 15.26
C ASP A 96 2.80 17.45 13.90
N ARG A 97 4.09 17.31 13.58
CA ARG A 97 4.64 17.78 12.31
C ARG A 97 4.69 16.71 11.23
N PHE A 98 4.91 15.44 11.58
CA PHE A 98 5.06 14.38 10.56
C PHE A 98 3.82 13.47 10.42
N LEU A 99 3.09 13.17 11.51
CA LEU A 99 1.90 12.31 11.42
C LEU A 99 0.80 12.85 10.50
N PRO A 100 0.52 14.18 10.42
CA PRO A 100 -0.43 14.70 9.45
C PRO A 100 -0.12 14.36 7.99
N ARG A 101 1.13 13.93 7.73
CA ARG A 101 1.67 13.61 6.41
C ARG A 101 1.79 12.10 6.16
N PHE A 102 1.39 11.28 7.12
CA PHE A 102 1.21 9.85 6.91
C PHE A 102 -0.07 9.60 6.10
N THR A 103 0.06 8.74 5.12
CA THR A 103 -1.06 8.18 4.38
C THR A 103 -1.02 6.67 4.48
N PHE A 104 -2.11 6.03 4.08
CA PHE A 104 -2.22 4.58 4.10
C PHE A 104 -2.68 4.07 2.75
N PHE A 105 -2.39 2.83 2.45
CA PHE A 105 -2.84 2.18 1.24
C PHE A 105 -3.35 0.77 1.56
N PHE A 106 -4.60 0.49 1.19
CA PHE A 106 -5.25 -0.78 1.47
C PHE A 106 -5.81 -1.46 0.25
N ASP A 107 -5.84 -2.77 0.32
CA ASP A 107 -6.64 -3.64 -0.52
C ASP A 107 -8.11 -3.58 -0.10
N ILE A 108 -9.04 -3.81 -1.03
CA ILE A 108 -10.47 -3.90 -0.78
C ILE A 108 -10.95 -5.22 -1.35
N SER A 109 -11.18 -6.22 -0.48
CA SER A 109 -11.62 -7.53 -0.89
C SER A 109 -13.13 -7.59 -1.18
N ILE A 110 -13.59 -8.75 -1.67
CA ILE A 110 -15.00 -8.96 -2.00
C ILE A 110 -15.91 -9.07 -0.76
N SER A 111 -15.34 -9.17 0.45
CA SER A 111 -16.10 -9.29 1.70
C SER A 111 -16.68 -7.95 2.14
N PHE A 112 -17.72 -7.51 1.45
CA PHE A 112 -18.28 -6.17 1.43
C PHE A 112 -18.41 -5.48 2.81
N PHE A 113 -19.17 -6.08 3.72
CA PHE A 113 -19.39 -5.48 5.05
C PHE A 113 -18.15 -5.56 5.96
N GLU A 114 -17.35 -6.60 5.78
CA GLU A 114 -16.11 -6.75 6.55
C GLU A 114 -15.08 -5.67 6.18
N GLU A 115 -14.98 -5.33 4.89
CA GLU A 115 -14.13 -4.25 4.41
C GLU A 115 -14.58 -2.87 4.93
N ILE A 116 -15.87 -2.59 4.92
CA ILE A 116 -16.44 -1.37 5.52
C ILE A 116 -16.09 -1.29 7.01
N ALA A 117 -16.29 -2.37 7.74
CA ALA A 117 -15.97 -2.46 9.17
C ALA A 117 -14.46 -2.29 9.43
N LYS A 118 -13.60 -2.86 8.58
CA LYS A 118 -12.14 -2.69 8.63
C LYS A 118 -11.75 -1.23 8.61
N PHE A 119 -12.26 -0.46 7.65
CA PHE A 119 -11.93 0.96 7.52
C PHE A 119 -12.50 1.82 8.62
N ARG A 120 -13.72 1.54 9.07
CA ARG A 120 -14.34 2.23 10.22
C ARG A 120 -13.57 1.99 11.52
N ALA A 121 -13.22 0.73 11.81
CA ALA A 121 -12.43 0.34 12.97
C ALA A 121 -11.01 0.92 12.91
N GLY A 122 -10.34 0.83 11.75
CA GLY A 122 -8.99 1.36 11.53
C GLY A 122 -8.92 2.86 11.78
N ARG A 123 -9.89 3.64 11.29
CA ARG A 123 -9.97 5.09 11.51
C ARG A 123 -10.11 5.43 13.01
N ARG A 124 -10.98 4.72 13.72
CA ARG A 124 -11.18 4.91 15.16
C ARG A 124 -9.93 4.54 15.96
N LEU A 125 -9.30 3.44 15.62
CA LEU A 125 -8.06 2.98 16.27
C LEU A 125 -6.88 3.91 16.03
N TRP A 126 -6.65 4.33 14.79
CA TRP A 126 -5.56 5.26 14.48
C TRP A 126 -5.68 6.56 15.25
N ALA A 127 -6.87 7.16 15.26
CA ALA A 127 -7.10 8.40 15.99
C ALA A 127 -6.80 8.26 17.49
N ARG A 128 -7.17 7.12 18.10
CA ARG A 128 -6.87 6.84 19.49
C ARG A 128 -5.38 6.63 19.74
N LEU A 129 -4.73 5.78 18.94
CA LEU A 129 -3.32 5.42 19.12
C LEU A 129 -2.38 6.59 18.81
N ALA A 130 -2.69 7.41 17.80
CA ALA A 130 -1.92 8.61 17.51
C ALA A 130 -1.93 9.59 18.70
N ARG A 131 -3.07 9.73 19.37
CA ARG A 131 -3.22 10.58 20.54
C ARG A 131 -2.59 9.97 21.79
N GLU A 132 -2.90 8.71 22.10
CA GLU A 132 -2.59 8.10 23.39
C GLU A 132 -1.20 7.46 23.42
N ARG A 133 -0.77 6.80 22.33
CA ARG A 133 0.53 6.11 22.27
C ARG A 133 1.64 7.01 21.69
N LEU A 134 1.33 7.81 20.67
CA LEU A 134 2.32 8.66 20.02
C LEU A 134 2.35 10.09 20.56
N GLY A 135 1.40 10.48 21.43
CA GLY A 135 1.36 11.78 22.08
C GLY A 135 1.02 12.95 21.18
N ALA A 136 0.44 12.71 19.99
CA ALA A 136 0.04 13.74 19.05
C ALA A 136 -1.13 14.59 19.60
N LYS A 137 -1.01 15.91 19.51
CA LYS A 137 -1.98 16.90 20.04
C LYS A 137 -2.79 17.55 18.93
N ASP A 138 -2.22 17.70 17.73
CA ASP A 138 -2.93 18.29 16.58
C ASP A 138 -3.95 17.28 16.01
N PRO A 139 -5.25 17.62 15.95
CA PRO A 139 -6.27 16.77 15.32
C PRO A 139 -5.96 16.35 13.89
N LYS A 140 -5.11 17.08 13.16
CA LYS A 140 -4.66 16.69 11.83
C LYS A 140 -3.83 15.39 11.86
N ALA A 141 -3.08 15.15 12.95
CA ALA A 141 -2.28 13.94 13.14
C ALA A 141 -3.14 12.68 13.40
N TRP A 142 -4.41 12.85 13.79
CA TRP A 142 -5.33 11.74 14.07
C TRP A 142 -6.11 11.28 12.84
N ARG A 143 -5.98 11.99 11.71
CA ARG A 143 -6.69 11.68 10.47
C ARG A 143 -6.12 10.41 9.84
N PHE A 144 -7.02 9.50 9.51
CA PHE A 144 -6.69 8.28 8.78
C PHE A 144 -6.98 8.47 7.29
N LYS A 145 -5.99 8.98 6.55
CA LYS A 145 -6.09 9.23 5.11
C LYS A 145 -5.62 7.99 4.37
N PHE A 146 -6.45 7.39 3.53
CA PHE A 146 -6.04 6.20 2.81
C PHE A 146 -6.51 6.18 1.35
N HIS A 147 -5.68 5.55 0.54
CA HIS A 147 -5.99 5.07 -0.80
C HIS A 147 -6.51 3.64 -0.70
N GLY A 148 -7.55 3.30 -1.45
CA GLY A 148 -8.04 1.93 -1.59
C GLY A 148 -7.87 1.45 -3.03
N GLN A 149 -7.46 0.20 -3.19
CA GLN A 149 -7.44 -0.50 -4.46
C GLN A 149 -8.36 -1.72 -4.35
N THR A 150 -9.17 -1.97 -5.37
CA THR A 150 -9.91 -3.22 -5.46
C THR A 150 -8.95 -4.40 -5.48
N SER A 151 -9.31 -5.54 -4.87
CA SER A 151 -8.39 -6.67 -4.72
C SER A 151 -8.26 -7.48 -6.00
N GLY A 152 -7.08 -7.45 -6.62
CA GLY A 152 -6.79 -8.25 -7.80
C GLY A 152 -6.78 -9.76 -7.52
N VAL A 153 -6.50 -10.18 -6.27
CA VAL A 153 -6.50 -11.62 -5.91
C VAL A 153 -7.88 -12.24 -5.83
N ASP A 154 -8.94 -11.44 -5.71
CA ASP A 154 -10.32 -11.91 -5.78
C ASP A 154 -10.82 -12.08 -7.23
N LEU A 155 -10.06 -11.58 -8.21
CA LEU A 155 -10.44 -11.65 -9.62
C LEU A 155 -10.02 -12.99 -10.20
N THR A 156 -10.85 -13.52 -11.11
CA THR A 156 -10.66 -14.85 -11.67
C THR A 156 -10.35 -14.79 -13.15
N ARG A 157 -9.52 -15.72 -13.62
CA ARG A 157 -9.29 -15.94 -15.05
C ARG A 157 -10.54 -16.51 -15.72
N GLN A 158 -11.28 -17.36 -15.00
CA GLN A 158 -12.52 -17.93 -15.46
C GLN A 158 -13.59 -16.85 -15.50
N GLN A 159 -14.35 -16.79 -16.60
CA GLN A 159 -15.44 -15.83 -16.79
C GLN A 159 -15.04 -14.39 -16.47
N PRO A 160 -14.00 -13.83 -17.10
CA PRO A 160 -13.35 -12.58 -16.65
C PRO A 160 -14.29 -11.37 -16.67
N LEU A 161 -15.34 -11.36 -17.47
CA LEU A 161 -16.34 -10.27 -17.46
C LEU A 161 -17.09 -10.19 -16.12
N ASN A 162 -17.20 -11.30 -15.37
CA ASN A 162 -17.76 -11.28 -14.02
C ASN A 162 -16.90 -10.45 -13.03
N ASN A 163 -15.62 -10.21 -13.37
CA ASN A 163 -14.75 -9.36 -12.57
C ASN A 163 -15.22 -7.90 -12.53
N ILE A 164 -15.96 -7.44 -13.53
CA ILE A 164 -16.59 -6.09 -13.50
C ILE A 164 -17.54 -5.96 -12.29
N ALA A 165 -18.34 -6.99 -12.04
CA ALA A 165 -19.22 -7.03 -10.87
C ALA A 165 -18.45 -7.11 -9.55
N ARG A 166 -17.36 -7.91 -9.50
CA ARG A 166 -16.51 -8.01 -8.32
C ARG A 166 -15.86 -6.67 -7.99
N VAL A 167 -15.21 -6.05 -8.98
CA VAL A 167 -14.57 -4.73 -8.84
C VAL A 167 -15.58 -3.66 -8.40
N THR A 168 -16.81 -3.71 -8.94
CA THR A 168 -17.86 -2.78 -8.54
C THR A 168 -18.24 -2.95 -7.06
N ALA A 169 -18.43 -4.19 -6.58
CA ALA A 169 -18.73 -4.46 -5.17
C ALA A 169 -17.58 -4.03 -4.23
N GLN A 170 -16.35 -4.32 -4.59
CA GLN A 170 -15.15 -3.89 -3.85
C GLN A 170 -15.05 -2.36 -3.81
N ALA A 171 -15.24 -1.68 -4.96
CA ALA A 171 -15.22 -0.22 -5.04
C ALA A 171 -16.27 0.43 -4.12
N MET A 172 -17.51 -0.11 -4.12
CA MET A 172 -18.56 0.35 -3.21
C MET A 172 -18.20 0.16 -1.74
N ALA A 173 -17.58 -0.97 -1.38
CA ALA A 173 -17.11 -1.20 -0.01
C ALA A 173 -16.07 -0.17 0.41
N GLY A 174 -15.13 0.18 -0.46
CA GLY A 174 -14.15 1.24 -0.22
C GLY A 174 -14.78 2.61 -0.04
N ILE A 175 -15.73 2.99 -0.91
CA ILE A 175 -16.45 4.26 -0.82
C ILE A 175 -17.22 4.35 0.51
N PHE A 176 -17.98 3.33 0.87
CA PHE A 176 -18.72 3.30 2.14
C PHE A 176 -17.80 3.17 3.36
N GLY A 177 -16.61 2.64 3.19
CA GLY A 177 -15.53 2.66 4.18
C GLY A 177 -14.86 4.03 4.34
N GLY A 178 -15.15 5.00 3.45
CA GLY A 178 -14.70 6.40 3.55
C GLY A 178 -13.26 6.61 3.08
N LEU A 179 -12.84 5.98 1.99
CA LEU A 179 -11.55 6.22 1.33
C LEU A 179 -11.43 7.65 0.75
N GLN A 180 -10.19 8.13 0.53
CA GLN A 180 -9.92 9.44 -0.07
C GLN A 180 -9.60 9.33 -1.57
N SER A 181 -9.09 8.19 -2.01
CA SER A 181 -8.86 7.90 -3.43
C SER A 181 -9.03 6.42 -3.71
N LEU A 182 -9.38 6.08 -4.95
CA LEU A 182 -9.74 4.73 -5.36
C LEU A 182 -8.98 4.35 -6.63
N HIS A 183 -8.43 3.13 -6.65
CA HIS A 183 -8.06 2.41 -7.85
C HIS A 183 -9.05 1.25 -8.07
N THR A 184 -9.47 1.06 -9.31
CA THR A 184 -10.29 -0.07 -9.75
C THR A 184 -9.50 -0.89 -10.76
N ASP A 185 -9.42 -2.21 -10.53
CA ASP A 185 -8.71 -3.11 -11.44
C ASP A 185 -9.48 -3.34 -12.74
N GLY A 186 -8.77 -3.64 -13.81
CA GLY A 186 -9.37 -4.10 -15.05
C GLY A 186 -9.97 -5.50 -14.88
N TYR A 187 -11.02 -5.82 -15.64
CA TYR A 187 -11.63 -7.16 -15.58
C TYR A 187 -10.67 -8.28 -16.02
N ASP A 188 -9.61 -7.94 -16.74
CA ASP A 188 -8.57 -8.83 -17.23
C ASP A 188 -7.33 -8.92 -16.32
N GLU A 189 -7.37 -8.33 -15.13
CA GLU A 189 -6.25 -8.28 -14.15
C GLU A 189 -5.68 -9.67 -13.84
N ALA A 190 -6.55 -10.69 -13.72
CA ALA A 190 -6.10 -12.07 -13.47
C ALA A 190 -5.38 -12.72 -14.67
N VAL A 191 -5.34 -12.05 -15.83
CA VAL A 191 -4.74 -12.58 -17.07
C VAL A 191 -3.45 -11.85 -17.43
N SER A 192 -3.46 -10.50 -17.38
CA SER A 192 -2.31 -9.67 -17.78
C SER A 192 -2.46 -8.23 -17.30
N VAL A 193 -1.49 -7.39 -17.67
CA VAL A 193 -1.64 -5.92 -17.62
C VAL A 193 -2.92 -5.54 -18.39
N PRO A 194 -3.74 -4.61 -17.86
CA PRO A 194 -5.04 -4.30 -18.43
C PRO A 194 -4.94 -3.83 -19.88
N THR A 195 -5.86 -4.32 -20.71
CA THR A 195 -6.09 -3.77 -22.04
C THR A 195 -6.64 -2.36 -21.96
N ALA A 196 -6.53 -1.59 -23.04
CA ALA A 196 -7.11 -0.25 -23.11
C ALA A 196 -8.62 -0.26 -22.85
N GLU A 197 -9.32 -1.31 -23.29
CA GLU A 197 -10.76 -1.49 -23.02
C GLU A 197 -11.03 -1.75 -21.53
N ALA A 198 -10.31 -2.69 -20.92
CA ALA A 198 -10.45 -3.00 -19.50
C ALA A 198 -10.14 -1.79 -18.61
N ALA A 199 -9.08 -1.05 -18.92
CA ALA A 199 -8.72 0.19 -18.20
C ALA A 199 -9.84 1.26 -18.34
N ARG A 200 -10.43 1.40 -19.54
CA ARG A 200 -11.56 2.32 -19.76
C ARG A 200 -12.79 1.93 -18.95
N ILE A 201 -13.11 0.63 -18.87
CA ILE A 201 -14.24 0.12 -18.07
C ILE A 201 -13.97 0.31 -16.58
N ALA A 202 -12.75 0.05 -16.12
CA ALA A 202 -12.36 0.25 -14.72
C ALA A 202 -12.57 1.71 -14.28
N ILE A 203 -12.17 2.70 -15.11
CA ILE A 203 -12.41 4.12 -14.83
C ILE A 203 -13.89 4.47 -14.94
N ALA A 204 -14.59 3.92 -15.94
CA ALA A 204 -16.04 4.14 -16.08
C ALA A 204 -16.82 3.64 -14.87
N THR A 205 -16.40 2.53 -14.25
CA THR A 205 -16.99 2.03 -13.01
C THR A 205 -16.95 3.10 -11.90
N GLN A 206 -15.81 3.77 -11.69
CA GLN A 206 -15.73 4.86 -10.72
C GLN A 206 -16.64 6.04 -11.06
N ASN A 207 -16.71 6.41 -12.34
CA ASN A 207 -17.57 7.51 -12.79
C ASN A 207 -19.04 7.18 -12.58
N ILE A 208 -19.49 5.97 -12.89
CA ILE A 208 -20.86 5.50 -12.65
C ILE A 208 -21.21 5.58 -11.17
N LEU A 209 -20.33 5.06 -10.29
CA LEU A 209 -20.56 5.07 -8.85
C LEU A 209 -20.62 6.50 -8.29
N ARG A 210 -19.85 7.43 -8.84
CA ARG A 210 -19.81 8.83 -8.40
C ARG A 210 -20.96 9.65 -8.99
N GLU A 211 -21.15 9.61 -10.32
CA GLU A 211 -22.02 10.56 -11.02
C GLU A 211 -23.46 10.04 -11.17
N GLU A 212 -23.64 8.74 -11.44
CA GLU A 212 -24.98 8.17 -11.65
C GLU A 212 -25.57 7.62 -10.34
N ALA A 213 -24.77 6.85 -9.58
CA ALA A 213 -25.20 6.27 -8.31
C ALA A 213 -25.04 7.22 -7.11
N GLN A 214 -24.32 8.34 -7.26
CA GLN A 214 -24.15 9.41 -6.26
C GLN A 214 -23.64 8.92 -4.90
N LEU A 215 -22.80 7.85 -4.89
CA LEU A 215 -22.35 7.23 -3.65
C LEU A 215 -21.40 8.11 -2.82
N THR A 216 -20.90 9.20 -3.39
CA THR A 216 -20.01 10.14 -2.73
C THR A 216 -20.71 11.34 -2.07
N ASP A 217 -22.03 11.44 -2.20
CA ASP A 217 -22.79 12.58 -1.68
C ASP A 217 -22.98 12.55 -0.16
N VAL A 218 -22.78 11.39 0.44
CA VAL A 218 -22.93 11.18 1.89
C VAL A 218 -21.70 10.52 2.49
N ILE A 219 -21.43 10.82 3.76
CA ILE A 219 -20.34 10.23 4.55
C ILE A 219 -20.93 9.18 5.48
N ASP A 220 -20.30 7.99 5.54
CA ASP A 220 -20.69 6.87 6.41
C ASP A 220 -22.19 6.53 6.34
N PRO A 221 -22.73 6.23 5.13
CA PRO A 221 -24.19 6.06 4.93
C PRO A 221 -24.76 4.87 5.69
N LEU A 222 -23.93 3.93 6.14
CA LEU A 222 -24.31 2.77 6.93
C LEU A 222 -24.16 2.98 8.43
N GLY A 223 -23.74 4.18 8.87
CA GLY A 223 -23.64 4.54 10.28
C GLY A 223 -25.00 4.42 10.99
N GLY A 224 -25.00 3.79 12.18
CA GLY A 224 -26.22 3.48 12.93
C GLY A 224 -26.89 2.15 12.55
N SER A 225 -26.43 1.45 11.53
CA SER A 225 -26.85 0.07 11.28
C SER A 225 -26.38 -0.85 12.42
N TYR A 226 -27.29 -1.52 13.11
CA TYR A 226 -26.94 -2.46 14.20
C TYR A 226 -25.89 -3.49 13.76
N TYR A 227 -26.01 -4.00 12.56
CA TYR A 227 -25.08 -4.98 12.00
C TYR A 227 -23.69 -4.38 11.78
N VAL A 228 -23.61 -3.23 11.11
CA VAL A 228 -22.34 -2.58 10.78
C VAL A 228 -21.63 -2.06 12.02
N GLU A 229 -22.36 -1.50 13.00
CA GLU A 229 -21.75 -1.04 14.27
C GLU A 229 -21.19 -2.25 15.04
N THR A 230 -21.95 -3.32 15.21
CA THR A 230 -21.48 -4.54 15.88
C THR A 230 -20.28 -5.16 15.17
N LEU A 231 -20.31 -5.22 13.83
CA LEU A 231 -19.20 -5.75 13.04
C LEU A 231 -17.95 -4.86 13.16
N THR A 232 -18.12 -3.54 13.22
CA THR A 232 -17.03 -2.58 13.43
C THR A 232 -16.37 -2.80 14.79
N ASP A 233 -17.15 -3.00 15.85
CA ASP A 233 -16.61 -3.24 17.19
C ASP A 233 -15.82 -4.57 17.25
N ARG A 234 -16.39 -5.64 16.71
CA ARG A 234 -15.68 -6.94 16.61
C ARG A 234 -14.44 -6.87 15.74
N MET A 235 -14.48 -6.11 14.66
CA MET A 235 -13.32 -5.88 13.80
C MET A 235 -12.23 -5.15 14.57
N GLN A 236 -12.57 -4.12 15.36
CA GLN A 236 -11.62 -3.43 16.21
C GLN A 236 -10.96 -4.38 17.21
N GLU A 237 -11.71 -5.23 17.90
CA GLU A 237 -11.17 -6.22 18.83
C GLU A 237 -10.15 -7.16 18.15
N LYS A 238 -10.46 -7.65 16.95
CA LYS A 238 -9.55 -8.48 16.17
C LYS A 238 -8.27 -7.73 15.78
N ILE A 239 -8.38 -6.48 15.32
CA ILE A 239 -7.24 -5.64 14.95
C ILE A 239 -6.35 -5.38 16.18
N GLU A 240 -6.94 -5.06 17.33
CA GLU A 240 -6.23 -4.87 18.60
C GLU A 240 -5.49 -6.12 19.05
N ALA A 241 -6.08 -7.29 18.88
CA ALA A 241 -5.44 -8.57 19.18
C ALA A 241 -4.21 -8.81 18.28
N VAL A 242 -4.28 -8.44 16.99
CA VAL A 242 -3.13 -8.50 16.07
C VAL A 242 -2.02 -7.55 16.53
N ILE A 243 -2.37 -6.30 16.84
CA ILE A 243 -1.40 -5.30 17.32
C ILE A 243 -0.74 -5.78 18.62
N ALA A 244 -1.51 -6.30 19.57
CA ALA A 244 -0.99 -6.84 20.82
C ALA A 244 -0.02 -8.00 20.60
N ARG A 245 -0.30 -8.90 19.64
CA ARG A 245 0.60 -10.01 19.26
C ARG A 245 1.91 -9.48 18.68
N ILE A 246 1.86 -8.43 17.86
CA ILE A 246 3.03 -7.77 17.29
C ILE A 246 3.84 -7.06 18.38
N ASP A 247 3.18 -6.33 19.29
CA ASP A 247 3.83 -5.65 20.43
C ASP A 247 4.54 -6.66 21.35
N ALA A 248 3.91 -7.81 21.62
CA ALA A 248 4.52 -8.88 22.41
C ALA A 248 5.78 -9.49 21.75
N ALA A 249 5.89 -9.43 20.43
CA ALA A 249 7.09 -9.86 19.69
C ALA A 249 8.24 -8.81 19.73
N GLY A 250 7.98 -7.62 20.25
CA GLY A 250 8.92 -6.49 20.32
C GLY A 250 8.68 -5.40 19.29
N GLY A 251 7.45 -5.30 18.74
CA GLY A 251 7.04 -4.36 17.72
C GLY A 251 7.15 -4.91 16.30
N MET A 252 6.65 -4.14 15.32
CA MET A 252 6.54 -4.60 13.94
C MET A 252 7.88 -4.93 13.30
N TYR A 253 8.92 -4.15 13.58
CA TYR A 253 10.28 -4.42 13.08
C TYR A 253 10.77 -5.82 13.49
N GLN A 254 10.68 -6.13 14.79
CA GLN A 254 11.09 -7.43 15.32
C GLN A 254 10.21 -8.58 14.83
N ALA A 255 8.91 -8.34 14.70
CA ALA A 255 7.97 -9.33 14.20
C ALA A 255 8.29 -9.72 12.73
N VAL A 256 8.62 -8.74 11.88
CA VAL A 256 9.04 -8.98 10.49
C VAL A 256 10.40 -9.67 10.44
N GLU A 257 11.38 -9.21 11.24
CA GLU A 257 12.72 -9.78 11.28
C GLU A 257 12.71 -11.26 11.71
N LYS A 258 11.84 -11.63 12.65
CA LYS A 258 11.65 -13.01 13.14
C LYS A 258 10.74 -13.87 12.26
N GLY A 259 10.13 -13.31 11.21
CA GLY A 259 9.20 -14.02 10.31
C GLY A 259 7.79 -14.26 10.88
N LEU A 260 7.43 -13.65 12.02
CA LEU A 260 6.11 -13.83 12.64
C LEU A 260 4.98 -13.34 11.74
N VAL A 261 5.14 -12.17 11.10
CA VAL A 261 4.12 -11.61 10.20
C VAL A 261 3.91 -12.52 9.00
N GLN A 262 5.00 -13.01 8.40
CA GLN A 262 4.96 -13.93 7.26
C GLN A 262 4.29 -15.25 7.64
N GLN A 263 4.55 -15.77 8.83
CA GLN A 263 3.89 -16.97 9.34
C GLN A 263 2.37 -16.75 9.49
N MET A 264 1.94 -15.65 10.11
CA MET A 264 0.52 -15.33 10.29
C MET A 264 -0.21 -15.24 8.95
N ILE A 265 0.38 -14.55 7.96
CA ILE A 265 -0.16 -14.45 6.61
C ILE A 265 -0.28 -15.84 5.98
N GLY A 266 0.76 -16.67 6.07
CA GLY A 266 0.74 -18.02 5.52
C GLY A 266 -0.33 -18.92 6.14
N GLU A 267 -0.55 -18.83 7.45
CA GLU A 267 -1.62 -19.55 8.15
C GLU A 267 -3.01 -19.13 7.65
N SER A 268 -3.25 -17.82 7.50
CA SER A 268 -4.51 -17.27 7.01
C SER A 268 -4.76 -17.61 5.53
N ALA A 269 -3.73 -17.50 4.70
CA ALA A 269 -3.81 -17.86 3.28
C ALA A 269 -4.17 -19.34 3.08
N LEU A 270 -3.54 -20.24 3.84
CA LEU A 270 -3.84 -21.66 3.79
C LEU A 270 -5.28 -21.95 4.24
N ALA A 271 -5.72 -21.30 5.33
CA ALA A 271 -7.09 -21.47 5.83
C ALA A 271 -8.13 -21.00 4.79
N HIS A 272 -7.85 -19.90 4.09
CA HIS A 272 -8.71 -19.40 3.01
C HIS A 272 -8.76 -20.36 1.83
N GLN A 273 -7.62 -20.87 1.38
CA GLN A 273 -7.53 -21.84 0.29
C GLN A 273 -8.32 -23.12 0.57
N LEU A 274 -8.19 -23.65 1.79
CA LEU A 274 -8.92 -24.84 2.21
C LEU A 274 -10.46 -24.66 2.18
N LYS A 275 -10.97 -23.45 2.48
CA LYS A 275 -12.40 -23.13 2.37
C LYS A 275 -12.90 -23.15 0.92
N ILE A 276 -12.06 -22.68 -0.01
CA ILE A 276 -12.39 -22.72 -1.45
C ILE A 276 -12.38 -24.19 -1.93
N GLU A 277 -11.37 -24.96 -1.58
CA GLU A 277 -11.24 -26.38 -1.99
C GLU A 277 -12.34 -27.26 -1.40
N SER A 278 -12.75 -27.02 -0.16
CA SER A 278 -13.87 -27.75 0.47
C SER A 278 -15.25 -27.32 -0.03
N GLY A 279 -15.36 -26.20 -0.76
CA GLY A 279 -16.63 -25.62 -1.19
C GLY A 279 -17.35 -24.83 -0.08
N GLU A 280 -16.74 -24.64 1.10
CA GLU A 280 -17.29 -23.77 2.16
C GLU A 280 -17.40 -22.32 1.66
N GLN A 281 -16.41 -21.88 0.87
CA GLN A 281 -16.42 -20.61 0.20
C GLN A 281 -16.63 -20.79 -1.29
N THR A 282 -17.71 -20.19 -1.82
CA THR A 282 -18.02 -20.21 -3.25
C THR A 282 -17.26 -19.09 -3.98
N VAL A 283 -16.59 -19.46 -5.08
CA VAL A 283 -16.03 -18.55 -6.07
C VAL A 283 -16.66 -18.87 -7.42
N VAL A 284 -17.50 -17.96 -7.92
CA VAL A 284 -18.26 -18.13 -9.16
C VAL A 284 -17.30 -18.32 -10.36
N GLY A 285 -17.55 -19.36 -11.14
CA GLY A 285 -16.72 -19.74 -12.28
C GLY A 285 -15.51 -20.61 -11.91
N VAL A 286 -15.15 -20.71 -10.60
CA VAL A 286 -13.99 -21.50 -10.15
C VAL A 286 -14.43 -22.81 -9.52
N ASN A 287 -15.19 -22.78 -8.44
CA ASN A 287 -15.67 -24.00 -7.75
C ASN A 287 -17.20 -24.17 -7.79
N ALA A 288 -17.93 -23.16 -8.33
CA ALA A 288 -19.36 -23.23 -8.60
C ALA A 288 -19.72 -22.40 -9.84
N TYR A 289 -20.86 -22.70 -10.47
CA TYR A 289 -21.38 -22.02 -11.67
C TYR A 289 -20.38 -22.01 -12.82
N GLN A 290 -19.66 -23.11 -13.00
CA GLN A 290 -18.69 -23.28 -14.07
C GLN A 290 -19.42 -23.40 -15.42
N ILE A 291 -18.77 -22.91 -16.47
CA ILE A 291 -19.17 -23.07 -17.88
C ILE A 291 -17.95 -23.58 -18.68
N ASP A 292 -18.21 -24.23 -19.81
CA ASP A 292 -17.16 -24.57 -20.74
C ASP A 292 -16.70 -23.31 -21.47
N GLU A 293 -15.45 -22.90 -21.21
CA GLU A 293 -14.80 -21.74 -21.84
C GLU A 293 -13.64 -22.18 -22.71
N ASP A 294 -13.41 -21.47 -23.83
CA ASP A 294 -12.17 -21.63 -24.57
C ASP A 294 -11.04 -20.87 -23.83
N PRO A 295 -10.05 -21.59 -23.26
CA PRO A 295 -8.95 -20.94 -22.52
C PRO A 295 -8.06 -20.04 -23.40
N GLN A 296 -8.21 -20.12 -24.75
CA GLN A 296 -7.41 -19.33 -25.69
C GLN A 296 -7.99 -17.94 -25.97
N GLU A 297 -9.23 -17.66 -25.57
CA GLU A 297 -9.88 -16.40 -25.83
C GLU A 297 -9.23 -15.22 -25.09
N TYR A 298 -8.62 -15.50 -23.92
CA TYR A 298 -7.99 -14.48 -23.08
C TYR A 298 -6.47 -14.67 -23.06
N ARG A 299 -5.78 -14.05 -24.01
CA ARG A 299 -4.32 -14.08 -24.08
C ARG A 299 -3.70 -12.91 -23.34
N SER A 300 -2.67 -13.20 -22.54
CA SER A 300 -1.85 -12.14 -21.96
C SER A 300 -1.21 -11.28 -23.04
N GLN A 301 -1.27 -9.97 -22.87
CA GLN A 301 -0.57 -9.06 -23.77
C GLN A 301 0.89 -8.91 -23.33
N PRO A 302 1.86 -8.92 -24.25
CA PRO A 302 3.25 -8.65 -23.91
C PRO A 302 3.36 -7.19 -23.46
N TYR A 303 3.85 -6.98 -22.23
CA TYR A 303 4.11 -5.65 -21.70
C TYR A 303 5.37 -5.66 -20.83
N PRO A 304 6.26 -4.69 -20.99
CA PRO A 304 6.27 -3.70 -22.07
C PRO A 304 6.66 -4.30 -23.43
N GLU A 305 6.30 -3.63 -24.51
CA GLU A 305 6.69 -4.02 -25.87
C GLU A 305 8.22 -4.20 -25.96
N PRO A 306 8.74 -5.27 -26.62
CA PRO A 306 10.17 -5.49 -26.73
C PRO A 306 10.97 -4.30 -27.27
N THR A 307 10.41 -3.58 -28.23
CA THR A 307 11.02 -2.36 -28.80
C THR A 307 11.17 -1.24 -27.78
N ALA A 308 10.24 -1.12 -26.84
CA ALA A 308 10.33 -0.14 -25.74
C ALA A 308 11.44 -0.51 -24.76
N ILE A 309 11.63 -1.80 -24.48
CA ILE A 309 12.73 -2.29 -23.65
C ILE A 309 14.08 -1.97 -24.28
N ASP A 310 14.25 -2.29 -25.58
CA ASP A 310 15.48 -2.03 -26.31
C ASP A 310 15.81 -0.52 -26.38
N ALA A 311 14.80 0.30 -26.61
CA ALA A 311 14.94 1.76 -26.60
C ALA A 311 15.39 2.29 -25.22
N GLN A 312 14.82 1.74 -24.13
CA GLN A 312 15.22 2.12 -22.77
C GLN A 312 16.66 1.68 -22.44
N ILE A 313 17.05 0.48 -22.85
CA ILE A 313 18.42 -0.02 -22.68
C ILE A 313 19.41 0.86 -23.45
N ALA A 314 19.10 1.20 -24.72
CA ALA A 314 19.93 2.08 -25.53
C ALA A 314 20.08 3.48 -24.92
N ARG A 315 18.98 4.06 -24.42
CA ARG A 315 18.98 5.34 -23.72
C ARG A 315 19.84 5.31 -22.46
N LEU A 316 19.74 4.25 -21.65
CA LEU A 316 20.56 4.10 -20.44
C LEU A 316 22.06 3.95 -20.76
N LYS A 317 22.39 3.15 -21.79
CA LYS A 317 23.78 2.99 -22.26
C LYS A 317 24.35 4.32 -22.73
N THR A 318 23.59 5.11 -23.49
CA THR A 318 24.00 6.43 -23.97
C THR A 318 24.20 7.38 -22.78
N PHE A 319 23.26 7.43 -21.86
CA PHE A 319 23.37 8.27 -20.66
C PHE A 319 24.63 7.93 -19.85
N LYS A 320 24.90 6.65 -19.59
CA LYS A 320 26.12 6.21 -18.86
C LYS A 320 27.42 6.57 -19.58
N LYS A 321 27.41 6.67 -20.93
CA LYS A 321 28.59 7.08 -21.74
C LYS A 321 28.82 8.59 -21.69
N THR A 322 27.74 9.39 -21.61
CA THR A 322 27.80 10.86 -21.71
C THR A 322 27.88 11.60 -20.39
N ARG A 323 27.51 10.94 -19.27
CA ARG A 323 27.63 11.53 -17.93
C ARG A 323 29.09 11.65 -17.49
N SER A 324 29.37 12.54 -16.55
CA SER A 324 30.67 12.58 -15.87
C SER A 324 30.81 11.41 -14.90
N ASN A 325 31.58 10.38 -15.27
CA ASN A 325 31.80 9.24 -14.37
C ASN A 325 32.61 9.64 -13.14
N ALA A 326 33.50 10.62 -13.24
CA ALA A 326 34.30 11.11 -12.10
C ALA A 326 33.40 11.75 -11.04
N ASP A 327 32.46 12.66 -11.46
CA ASP A 327 31.50 13.29 -10.54
C ASP A 327 30.54 12.30 -9.95
N THR A 328 30.06 11.35 -10.76
CA THR A 328 29.18 10.27 -10.28
C THR A 328 29.87 9.40 -9.23
N THR A 329 31.12 8.98 -9.47
CA THR A 329 31.88 8.17 -8.52
C THR A 329 32.10 8.94 -7.23
N LYS A 330 32.55 10.20 -7.30
CA LYS A 330 32.73 11.06 -6.13
C LYS A 330 31.42 11.18 -5.31
N ALA A 331 30.29 11.43 -5.97
CA ALA A 331 29.01 11.57 -5.28
C ALA A 331 28.56 10.26 -4.62
N LEU A 332 28.83 9.11 -5.25
CA LEU A 332 28.56 7.79 -4.65
C LEU A 332 29.48 7.52 -3.45
N ASP A 333 30.77 7.87 -3.49
CA ASP A 333 31.68 7.77 -2.37
C ASP A 333 31.24 8.67 -1.20
N ASP A 334 30.75 9.88 -1.49
CA ASP A 334 30.19 10.79 -0.50
C ASP A 334 28.92 10.20 0.14
N LEU A 335 28.05 9.55 -0.64
CA LEU A 335 26.87 8.85 -0.16
C LEU A 335 27.25 7.68 0.78
N VAL A 336 28.26 6.89 0.41
CA VAL A 336 28.78 5.79 1.25
C VAL A 336 29.28 6.32 2.58
N ARG A 337 30.06 7.43 2.57
CA ARG A 337 30.54 8.08 3.82
C ARG A 337 29.37 8.59 4.67
N SER A 338 28.36 9.21 4.06
CA SER A 338 27.16 9.66 4.76
C SER A 338 26.39 8.49 5.37
N ALA A 339 26.32 7.36 4.66
CA ALA A 339 25.66 6.14 5.14
C ALA A 339 26.39 5.50 6.33
N GLN A 340 27.71 5.64 6.43
CA GLN A 340 28.51 5.18 7.58
C GLN A 340 28.42 6.11 8.80
N GLY A 341 28.06 7.36 8.59
CA GLY A 341 27.90 8.38 9.64
C GLY A 341 26.48 8.45 10.23
N THR A 342 26.16 9.55 10.90
CA THR A 342 24.87 9.81 11.54
C THR A 342 24.06 10.93 10.86
N THR A 343 24.62 11.59 9.85
CA THR A 343 23.96 12.67 9.11
C THR A 343 22.82 12.14 8.26
N ASN A 344 21.80 12.97 8.00
CA ASN A 344 20.71 12.61 7.10
C ASN A 344 21.23 12.35 5.69
N ILE A 345 20.97 11.15 5.17
CA ILE A 345 21.56 10.70 3.88
C ILE A 345 20.83 11.25 2.66
N MET A 346 19.65 11.87 2.82
CA MET A 346 18.82 12.28 1.66
C MET A 346 19.50 13.33 0.79
N ALA A 347 20.23 14.28 1.39
CA ALA A 347 20.99 15.26 0.62
C ALA A 347 22.06 14.58 -0.26
N SER A 348 22.75 13.57 0.24
CA SER A 348 23.75 12.81 -0.52
C SER A 348 23.10 11.93 -1.61
N ILE A 349 21.91 11.37 -1.37
CA ILE A 349 21.14 10.64 -2.39
C ILE A 349 20.75 11.57 -3.53
N VAL A 350 20.24 12.78 -3.22
CA VAL A 350 19.91 13.78 -4.23
C VAL A 350 21.14 14.19 -5.04
N ALA A 351 22.25 14.50 -4.37
CA ALA A 351 23.50 14.86 -5.03
C ALA A 351 24.03 13.74 -5.95
N ALA A 352 23.94 12.47 -5.51
CA ALA A 352 24.32 11.34 -6.35
C ALA A 352 23.43 11.22 -7.61
N ALA A 353 22.12 11.42 -7.45
CA ALA A 353 21.18 11.42 -8.57
C ALA A 353 21.45 12.58 -9.55
N GLU A 354 21.74 13.78 -9.05
CA GLU A 354 22.11 14.95 -9.84
C GLU A 354 23.43 14.74 -10.60
N ALA A 355 24.40 14.07 -9.98
CA ALA A 355 25.66 13.66 -10.62
C ALA A 355 25.50 12.53 -11.65
N GLY A 356 24.28 12.03 -11.87
CA GLY A 356 23.98 11.00 -12.85
C GLY A 356 24.13 9.56 -12.35
N ALA A 357 24.08 9.32 -11.05
CA ALA A 357 23.96 7.96 -10.54
C ALA A 357 22.68 7.30 -11.07
N THR A 358 22.78 6.01 -11.39
CA THR A 358 21.67 5.20 -11.91
C THR A 358 21.50 3.98 -11.03
N HIS A 359 20.29 3.50 -10.97
CA HIS A 359 19.94 2.24 -10.30
C HIS A 359 20.53 1.03 -11.00
#